data_9ccbc6ea9cd63e9661f9bbfe3a11a763
#
_entry.id   9ccbc6ea9cd63e9661f9bbfe3a11a763
#
_cell.length_a   1.000
_cell.length_b   1.000
_cell.length_c   1.000
_cell.angle_alpha   90.00
_cell.angle_beta   90.00
_cell.angle_gamma   90.00
#
_symmetry.space_group_name_H-M   'P 1'
#
loop_
_entity.id
_entity.type
_entity.pdbx_description
1 polymer ?
#
loop_
_entity_poly.entity_id
_entity_poly.type
_entity_poly.pdbx_seq_one_letter_code
_entity_poly.pdbx_strand_id
1 'polypeptide(L)'
;MDYQAKIRDYASIIDDLFEKYQDDPIPAAHRLDEADCGKIEFARGCFMHRGFYCPSPIEEFVISNVRRGHLQKKRTASSIYEYKFDRAGQLREAIQPENPPYVETIWREGNFEIGLTATCILPMLRVVTLTERNSNFPSFYCAADTGNRRWYEFFQFNGCELEEAHVFDVKDINRDKDIQEAVLRHCPNLTEIMERVKALAVDGLAITDHHYLRFDKNAGKCFVRCDSPLHRTSEWTAPYKGISSAFF
;
A
#
# COMPACT_ATOMS: atom_id res chain seq x y z
N MET A 1 18.56 10.89 5.16
CA MET A 1 18.23 10.08 3.95
C MET A 1 17.55 10.99 2.93
N ASP A 2 17.92 10.92 1.64
CA ASP A 2 17.21 11.68 0.59
C ASP A 2 15.99 10.86 0.14
N TYR A 3 14.84 11.16 0.72
CA TYR A 3 13.58 10.48 0.40
C TYR A 3 13.06 10.81 -1.01
N GLN A 4 13.34 12.02 -1.52
CA GLN A 4 12.89 12.39 -2.87
C GLN A 4 13.59 11.55 -3.94
N ALA A 5 14.90 11.35 -3.80
CA ALA A 5 15.64 10.47 -4.70
C ALA A 5 15.09 9.03 -4.63
N LYS A 6 14.89 8.50 -3.44
CA LYS A 6 14.32 7.15 -3.27
C LYS A 6 12.91 6.99 -3.82
N ILE A 7 12.04 7.98 -3.64
CA ILE A 7 10.70 7.98 -4.21
C ILE A 7 10.77 7.87 -5.73
N ARG A 8 11.69 8.60 -6.38
CA ARG A 8 11.89 8.51 -7.85
C ARG A 8 12.36 7.13 -8.28
N ASP A 9 13.34 6.55 -7.57
CA ASP A 9 13.87 5.22 -7.88
C ASP A 9 12.76 4.15 -7.81
N TYR A 10 11.96 4.17 -6.74
CA TYR A 10 10.84 3.23 -6.59
C TYR A 10 9.69 3.54 -7.55
N ALA A 11 9.46 4.80 -7.90
CA ALA A 11 8.46 5.17 -8.90
C ALA A 11 8.77 4.56 -10.25
N SER A 12 10.04 4.57 -10.67
CA SER A 12 10.47 3.92 -11.92
C SER A 12 10.17 2.43 -11.92
N ILE A 13 10.49 1.72 -10.82
CA ILE A 13 10.19 0.27 -10.70
C ILE A 13 8.68 0.02 -10.81
N ILE A 14 7.87 0.86 -10.17
CA ILE A 14 6.41 0.73 -10.19
C ILE A 14 5.85 1.00 -11.59
N ASP A 15 6.39 1.99 -12.30
CA ASP A 15 5.98 2.29 -13.68
C ASP A 15 6.31 1.14 -14.62
N ASP A 16 7.50 0.54 -14.49
CA ASP A 16 7.89 -0.66 -15.25
C ASP A 16 6.92 -1.84 -14.98
N LEU A 17 6.50 -2.02 -13.72
CA LEU A 17 5.51 -3.04 -13.36
C LEU A 17 4.14 -2.76 -13.97
N PHE A 18 3.68 -1.51 -13.96
CA PHE A 18 2.43 -1.13 -14.62
C PHE A 18 2.50 -1.37 -16.12
N GLU A 19 3.58 -0.95 -16.79
CA GLU A 19 3.76 -1.16 -18.22
C GLU A 19 3.78 -2.65 -18.56
N LYS A 20 4.53 -3.45 -17.80
CA LYS A 20 4.68 -4.89 -18.02
C LYS A 20 3.37 -5.67 -17.85
N TYR A 21 2.53 -5.29 -16.89
CA TYR A 21 1.38 -6.10 -16.47
C TYR A 21 0.01 -5.46 -16.75
N GLN A 22 -0.06 -4.30 -17.41
CA GLN A 22 -1.34 -3.67 -17.74
C GLN A 22 -2.24 -4.56 -18.59
N ASP A 23 -1.67 -5.35 -19.52
CA ASP A 23 -2.41 -6.24 -20.43
C ASP A 23 -2.55 -7.67 -19.89
N ASP A 24 -1.75 -8.06 -18.89
CA ASP A 24 -1.84 -9.34 -18.17
C ASP A 24 -1.79 -9.11 -16.66
N PRO A 25 -2.84 -8.53 -16.06
CA PRO A 25 -2.85 -8.12 -14.65
C PRO A 25 -2.97 -9.28 -13.66
N ILE A 26 -3.21 -10.51 -14.15
CA ILE A 26 -3.23 -11.75 -13.36
C ILE A 26 -2.29 -12.76 -14.05
N PRO A 27 -0.98 -12.52 -14.04
CA PRO A 27 -0.04 -13.26 -14.86
C PRO A 27 0.02 -14.73 -14.45
N ALA A 28 -0.18 -15.62 -15.44
CA ALA A 28 -0.22 -17.06 -15.22
C ALA A 28 1.06 -17.59 -14.54
N ALA A 29 2.22 -16.99 -14.83
CA ALA A 29 3.52 -17.36 -14.25
C ALA A 29 3.59 -17.14 -12.73
N HIS A 30 2.73 -16.30 -12.18
CA HIS A 30 2.73 -15.95 -10.75
C HIS A 30 1.50 -16.46 -9.98
N ARG A 31 0.51 -17.03 -10.68
CA ARG A 31 -0.67 -17.62 -10.03
C ARG A 31 -0.28 -18.86 -9.23
N LEU A 32 -1.01 -19.06 -8.15
CA LEU A 32 -0.88 -20.28 -7.35
C LEU A 32 -1.76 -21.39 -7.95
N ASP A 33 -1.13 -22.49 -8.37
CA ASP A 33 -1.86 -23.68 -8.75
C ASP A 33 -2.58 -24.29 -7.54
N GLU A 34 -3.80 -24.79 -7.73
CA GLU A 34 -4.56 -25.42 -6.65
C GLU A 34 -3.79 -26.57 -6.00
N ALA A 35 -3.02 -27.33 -6.81
CA ALA A 35 -2.17 -28.41 -6.33
C ALA A 35 -1.04 -27.96 -5.40
N ASP A 36 -0.57 -26.71 -5.54
CA ASP A 36 0.49 -26.13 -4.73
C ASP A 36 -0.03 -25.30 -3.55
N CYS A 37 -1.34 -25.16 -3.44
CA CYS A 37 -1.96 -24.49 -2.30
C CYS A 37 -1.78 -25.33 -1.02
N GLY A 38 -0.99 -24.80 -0.09
CA GLY A 38 -0.71 -25.45 1.20
C GLY A 38 -1.71 -25.09 2.29
N LYS A 39 -2.28 -23.88 2.22
CA LYS A 39 -3.17 -23.35 3.28
C LYS A 39 -4.09 -22.27 2.73
N ILE A 40 -5.32 -22.23 3.25
CA ILE A 40 -6.28 -21.14 3.02
C ILE A 40 -6.69 -20.54 4.36
N GLU A 41 -6.71 -19.23 4.45
CA GLU A 41 -7.21 -18.47 5.60
C GLU A 41 -8.24 -17.45 5.19
N PHE A 42 -9.02 -16.99 6.16
CA PHE A 42 -10.04 -15.98 5.96
C PHE A 42 -9.87 -14.85 6.97
N ALA A 43 -10.28 -13.64 6.60
CA ALA A 43 -10.33 -12.53 7.53
C ALA A 43 -11.63 -11.73 7.39
N ARG A 44 -12.05 -11.14 8.50
CA ARG A 44 -13.07 -10.10 8.55
C ARG A 44 -12.43 -8.76 8.92
N GLY A 45 -13.10 -7.67 8.57
CA GLY A 45 -12.59 -6.31 8.78
C GLY A 45 -11.79 -5.86 7.57
N CYS A 46 -11.66 -4.56 7.45
CA CYS A 46 -11.02 -3.91 6.33
C CYS A 46 -9.72 -3.26 6.80
N PHE A 47 -8.63 -3.56 6.11
CA PHE A 47 -7.39 -2.80 6.12
C PHE A 47 -6.99 -2.60 4.68
N MET A 48 -6.39 -1.47 4.33
CA MET A 48 -6.05 -1.19 2.93
C MET A 48 -5.12 -2.29 2.41
N HIS A 49 -5.15 -2.57 1.14
CA HIS A 49 -4.34 -3.57 0.45
C HIS A 49 -4.09 -4.86 1.25
N ARG A 50 -4.46 -6.00 0.75
CA ARG A 50 -4.34 -7.32 1.40
C ARG A 50 -5.04 -7.46 2.77
N GLY A 51 -5.77 -6.47 3.27
CA GLY A 51 -6.47 -6.56 4.54
C GLY A 51 -5.55 -6.95 5.70
N PHE A 52 -5.80 -8.09 6.37
CA PHE A 52 -5.03 -8.53 7.54
C PHE A 52 -3.52 -8.68 7.26
N TYR A 53 -3.14 -9.12 6.07
CA TYR A 53 -1.74 -9.33 5.67
C TYR A 53 -1.14 -8.12 4.93
N CYS A 54 -1.68 -6.94 5.10
CA CYS A 54 -1.07 -5.73 4.56
C CYS A 54 0.36 -5.57 5.10
N PRO A 55 1.35 -5.34 4.22
CA PRO A 55 2.74 -5.15 4.63
C PRO A 55 2.99 -3.88 5.43
N SER A 56 2.09 -2.88 5.32
CA SER A 56 2.20 -1.65 6.10
C SER A 56 1.98 -1.90 7.59
N PRO A 57 2.96 -1.64 8.45
CA PRO A 57 2.76 -1.76 9.88
C PRO A 57 2.10 -0.52 10.52
N ILE A 58 1.94 0.57 9.76
CA ILE A 58 1.68 1.90 10.32
C ILE A 58 0.41 2.56 9.83
N GLU A 59 -0.27 1.99 8.83
CA GLU A 59 -1.43 2.61 8.20
C GLU A 59 -2.54 2.95 9.19
N GLU A 60 -2.74 2.10 10.22
CA GLU A 60 -3.74 2.35 11.27
C GLU A 60 -3.41 3.58 12.16
N PHE A 61 -2.17 4.07 12.17
CA PHE A 61 -1.76 5.25 12.91
C PHE A 61 -1.95 6.55 12.12
N VAL A 62 -1.90 6.45 10.80
CA VAL A 62 -2.03 7.57 9.86
C VAL A 62 -3.47 7.75 9.42
N ILE A 63 -4.14 6.65 9.07
CA ILE A 63 -5.53 6.64 8.61
C ILE A 63 -6.43 6.24 9.79
N SER A 64 -7.10 7.23 10.37
CA SER A 64 -8.02 6.98 11.48
C SER A 64 -9.16 6.04 11.06
N ASN A 65 -9.56 5.16 11.98
CA ASN A 65 -10.63 4.15 11.82
C ASN A 65 -10.32 2.95 10.91
N VAL A 66 -9.15 2.85 10.34
CA VAL A 66 -8.73 1.65 9.62
C VAL A 66 -8.10 0.66 10.61
N ARG A 67 -8.57 -0.58 10.59
CA ARG A 67 -8.09 -1.66 11.46
C ARG A 67 -7.81 -2.90 10.62
N ARG A 68 -6.76 -3.65 10.97
CA ARG A 68 -6.39 -4.91 10.29
C ARG A 68 -7.48 -5.96 10.26
N GLY A 69 -8.45 -5.87 11.13
CA GLY A 69 -9.47 -6.89 11.27
C GLY A 69 -8.95 -8.13 12.03
N HIS A 70 -9.56 -9.29 11.77
CA HIS A 70 -9.27 -10.52 12.51
C HIS A 70 -9.28 -11.73 11.58
N LEU A 71 -8.32 -12.64 11.78
CA LEU A 71 -8.33 -13.94 11.12
C LEU A 71 -9.50 -14.78 11.63
N GLN A 72 -10.06 -15.58 10.72
CA GLN A 72 -11.15 -16.49 10.96
C GLN A 72 -10.72 -17.92 10.61
N LYS A 73 -11.10 -18.88 11.45
CA LYS A 73 -10.79 -20.32 11.22
C LYS A 73 -11.58 -20.92 10.05
N LYS A 74 -12.71 -20.31 9.70
CA LYS A 74 -13.61 -20.76 8.62
C LYS A 74 -14.15 -19.56 7.88
N ARG A 75 -14.48 -19.75 6.60
CA ARG A 75 -15.25 -18.78 5.83
C ARG A 75 -16.62 -18.57 6.47
N THR A 76 -17.02 -17.32 6.62
CA THR A 76 -18.34 -16.91 7.13
C THR A 76 -18.90 -15.83 6.21
N ALA A 77 -20.17 -15.46 6.39
CA ALA A 77 -20.78 -14.35 5.66
C ALA A 77 -20.08 -12.99 5.94
N SER A 78 -19.33 -12.89 7.03
CA SER A 78 -18.56 -11.67 7.36
C SER A 78 -17.11 -11.72 6.90
N SER A 79 -16.69 -12.77 6.18
CA SER A 79 -15.34 -12.84 5.62
C SER A 79 -15.22 -11.89 4.44
N ILE A 80 -14.27 -10.96 4.54
CA ILE A 80 -13.99 -9.94 3.50
C ILE A 80 -12.82 -10.39 2.62
N TYR A 81 -11.87 -11.16 3.20
CA TYR A 81 -10.71 -11.68 2.49
C TYR A 81 -10.59 -13.19 2.60
N GLU A 82 -10.11 -13.79 1.52
CA GLU A 82 -9.59 -15.14 1.44
C GLU A 82 -8.11 -15.08 1.05
N TYR A 83 -7.24 -15.76 1.79
CA TYR A 83 -5.81 -15.78 1.56
C TYR A 83 -5.36 -17.18 1.19
N LYS A 84 -4.57 -17.31 0.14
CA LYS A 84 -3.97 -18.58 -0.26
C LYS A 84 -2.46 -18.53 -0.12
N PHE A 85 -1.94 -19.52 0.56
CA PHE A 85 -0.52 -19.69 0.80
C PHE A 85 -0.03 -20.93 0.04
N ASP A 86 1.19 -20.86 -0.47
CA ASP A 86 1.84 -22.02 -1.02
C ASP A 86 2.28 -23.02 0.07
N ARG A 87 2.85 -24.15 -0.34
CA ARG A 87 3.35 -25.19 0.59
C ARG A 87 4.51 -24.73 1.46
N ALA A 88 5.24 -23.69 1.05
CA ALA A 88 6.29 -23.05 1.84
C ALA A 88 5.73 -22.03 2.86
N GLY A 89 4.40 -21.80 2.88
CA GLY A 89 3.75 -20.86 3.76
C GLY A 89 3.86 -19.40 3.32
N GLN A 90 4.23 -19.16 2.06
CA GLN A 90 4.25 -17.79 1.51
C GLN A 90 2.87 -17.43 1.00
N LEU A 91 2.42 -16.22 1.33
CA LEU A 91 1.18 -15.66 0.79
C LEU A 91 1.34 -15.42 -0.72
N ARG A 92 0.43 -16.00 -1.51
CA ARG A 92 0.48 -15.96 -2.96
C ARG A 92 -0.74 -15.25 -3.57
N GLU A 93 -1.88 -15.35 -2.93
CA GLU A 93 -3.10 -14.66 -3.37
C GLU A 93 -3.86 -14.09 -2.18
N ALA A 94 -4.34 -12.85 -2.31
CA ALA A 94 -5.32 -12.24 -1.43
C ALA A 94 -6.56 -11.90 -2.26
N ILE A 95 -7.68 -12.54 -1.96
CA ILE A 95 -8.93 -12.43 -2.73
C ILE A 95 -9.95 -11.69 -1.89
N GLN A 96 -10.50 -10.61 -2.45
CA GLN A 96 -11.62 -9.88 -1.89
C GLN A 96 -12.87 -10.25 -2.70
N PRO A 97 -13.80 -11.03 -2.14
CA PRO A 97 -14.93 -11.59 -2.88
C PRO A 97 -16.09 -10.59 -3.04
N GLU A 98 -15.80 -9.32 -3.26
CA GLU A 98 -16.81 -8.31 -3.60
C GLU A 98 -17.32 -8.50 -5.03
N ASN A 99 -18.29 -7.72 -5.45
CA ASN A 99 -18.80 -7.75 -6.80
C ASN A 99 -18.48 -6.42 -7.54
N PRO A 100 -17.50 -6.39 -8.47
CA PRO A 100 -16.68 -7.53 -8.94
C PRO A 100 -15.61 -7.94 -7.91
N PRO A 101 -15.24 -9.22 -7.89
CA PRO A 101 -14.17 -9.68 -7.00
C PRO A 101 -12.82 -9.15 -7.45
N TYR A 102 -11.96 -8.85 -6.46
CA TYR A 102 -10.57 -8.48 -6.66
C TYR A 102 -9.66 -9.61 -6.23
N VAL A 103 -8.57 -9.79 -6.95
CA VAL A 103 -7.46 -10.68 -6.56
C VAL A 103 -6.17 -9.89 -6.59
N GLU A 104 -5.38 -10.02 -5.54
CA GLU A 104 -3.98 -9.62 -5.54
C GLU A 104 -3.12 -10.86 -5.67
N THR A 105 -2.37 -10.94 -6.76
CA THR A 105 -1.35 -11.98 -7.00
C THR A 105 -0.03 -11.49 -6.44
N ILE A 106 0.64 -12.32 -5.62
CA ILE A 106 1.81 -11.92 -4.83
C ILE A 106 2.96 -12.88 -5.11
N TRP A 107 4.15 -12.32 -5.36
CA TRP A 107 5.38 -13.12 -5.52
C TRP A 107 6.60 -12.34 -5.02
N ARG A 108 7.74 -13.02 -4.97
CA ARG A 108 9.02 -12.41 -4.61
C ARG A 108 9.99 -12.45 -5.76
N GLU A 109 10.71 -11.33 -5.95
CA GLU A 109 11.77 -11.19 -6.93
C GLU A 109 12.94 -10.44 -6.28
N GLY A 110 14.04 -11.13 -6.03
CA GLY A 110 15.14 -10.59 -5.23
C GLY A 110 14.70 -10.20 -3.82
N ASN A 111 14.94 -8.95 -3.46
CA ASN A 111 14.55 -8.39 -2.15
C ASN A 111 13.11 -7.83 -2.16
N PHE A 112 12.44 -7.86 -3.29
CA PHE A 112 11.10 -7.29 -3.43
C PHE A 112 10.02 -8.37 -3.32
N GLU A 113 8.96 -8.02 -2.61
CA GLU A 113 7.67 -8.67 -2.70
C GLU A 113 6.75 -7.77 -3.50
N ILE A 114 6.24 -8.29 -4.61
CA ILE A 114 5.42 -7.58 -5.57
C ILE A 114 4.00 -8.10 -5.47
N GLY A 115 3.01 -7.20 -5.48
CA GLY A 115 1.60 -7.55 -5.56
C GLY A 115 0.91 -6.80 -6.68
N LEU A 116 0.10 -7.51 -7.45
CA LEU A 116 -0.76 -6.95 -8.49
C LEU A 116 -2.21 -7.20 -8.13
N THR A 117 -2.95 -6.14 -7.84
CA THR A 117 -4.40 -6.22 -7.59
C THR A 117 -5.15 -5.95 -8.87
N ALA A 118 -6.00 -6.90 -9.27
CA ALA A 118 -6.83 -6.80 -10.46
C ALA A 118 -8.27 -7.22 -10.18
N THR A 119 -9.19 -6.74 -11.03
CA THR A 119 -10.56 -7.25 -11.07
C THR A 119 -10.57 -8.62 -11.75
N CYS A 120 -11.43 -9.55 -11.30
CA CYS A 120 -11.47 -10.91 -11.85
C CYS A 120 -12.35 -11.05 -13.10
N ILE A 121 -13.44 -10.25 -13.23
CA ILE A 121 -14.44 -10.44 -14.29
C ILE A 121 -13.96 -9.86 -15.62
N LEU A 122 -13.41 -8.66 -15.60
CA LEU A 122 -12.68 -8.04 -16.71
C LEU A 122 -11.32 -7.70 -16.16
N PRO A 123 -10.31 -8.58 -16.37
CA PRO A 123 -9.01 -8.38 -15.75
C PRO A 123 -8.45 -6.99 -16.09
N MET A 124 -8.39 -6.15 -15.08
CA MET A 124 -7.86 -4.80 -15.19
C MET A 124 -7.02 -4.53 -13.96
N LEU A 125 -5.76 -4.19 -14.19
CA LEU A 125 -4.84 -3.80 -13.12
C LEU A 125 -5.40 -2.58 -12.37
N ARG A 126 -5.38 -2.64 -11.06
CA ARG A 126 -5.90 -1.58 -10.19
C ARG A 126 -4.83 -0.98 -9.30
N VAL A 127 -4.03 -1.85 -8.68
CA VAL A 127 -3.00 -1.42 -7.73
C VAL A 127 -1.76 -2.29 -7.94
N VAL A 128 -0.61 -1.66 -7.90
CA VAL A 128 0.69 -2.32 -7.73
C VAL A 128 1.18 -2.06 -6.31
N THR A 129 1.54 -3.11 -5.60
CA THR A 129 2.23 -3.00 -4.31
C THR A 129 3.67 -3.47 -4.44
N LEU A 130 4.59 -2.77 -3.78
CA LEU A 130 6.01 -3.11 -3.73
C LEU A 130 6.48 -3.03 -2.28
N THR A 131 7.03 -4.13 -1.78
CA THR A 131 7.63 -4.18 -0.44
C THR A 131 9.08 -4.60 -0.56
N GLU A 132 10.00 -3.76 -0.10
CA GLU A 132 11.41 -4.15 0.03
C GLU A 132 11.67 -4.68 1.42
N ARG A 133 12.34 -5.83 1.51
CA ARG A 133 12.71 -6.45 2.78
C ARG A 133 14.21 -6.55 2.93
N ASN A 134 14.72 -5.94 3.99
CA ASN A 134 16.06 -6.16 4.46
C ASN A 134 15.98 -7.10 5.68
N SER A 135 16.29 -8.40 5.47
CA SER A 135 16.10 -9.44 6.49
C SER A 135 14.62 -9.79 6.75
N ASN A 136 14.20 -9.82 8.02
CA ASN A 136 12.86 -10.24 8.43
C ASN A 136 11.81 -9.13 8.43
N PHE A 137 12.22 -7.86 8.25
CA PHE A 137 11.33 -6.71 8.33
C PHE A 137 11.33 -5.92 7.03
N PRO A 138 10.20 -5.29 6.67
CA PRO A 138 10.16 -4.40 5.54
C PRO A 138 11.01 -3.16 5.83
N SER A 139 11.81 -2.72 4.87
CA SER A 139 12.47 -1.41 4.89
C SER A 139 11.67 -0.36 4.15
N PHE A 140 10.80 -0.83 3.27
CA PHE A 140 9.98 0.00 2.40
C PHE A 140 8.68 -0.72 2.01
N TYR A 141 7.62 0.06 1.86
CA TYR A 141 6.35 -0.36 1.26
C TYR A 141 5.80 0.75 0.38
N CYS A 142 5.24 0.37 -0.74
CA CYS A 142 4.50 1.27 -1.60
C CYS A 142 3.23 0.61 -2.11
N ALA A 143 2.17 1.41 -2.23
CA ALA A 143 0.97 1.08 -2.97
C ALA A 143 0.69 2.20 -3.97
N ALA A 144 0.58 1.85 -5.25
CA ALA A 144 0.28 2.79 -6.33
C ALA A 144 -0.97 2.30 -7.07
N ASP A 145 -1.98 3.17 -7.19
CA ASP A 145 -3.17 2.88 -7.98
C ASP A 145 -2.97 3.24 -9.46
N THR A 146 -3.87 2.78 -10.31
CA THR A 146 -3.86 3.13 -11.73
C THR A 146 -4.24 4.58 -12.01
N GLY A 147 -4.77 5.28 -11.00
CA GLY A 147 -4.97 6.72 -11.02
C GLY A 147 -3.65 7.48 -10.81
N ASN A 148 -3.70 8.52 -10.03
CA ASN A 148 -2.55 9.38 -9.82
C ASN A 148 -1.98 9.32 -8.40
N ARG A 149 -2.45 8.42 -7.55
CA ARG A 149 -2.02 8.33 -6.16
C ARG A 149 -0.99 7.23 -5.95
N ARG A 150 0.08 7.59 -5.25
CA ARG A 150 1.13 6.68 -4.78
C ARG A 150 1.38 6.93 -3.31
N TRP A 151 1.40 5.87 -2.53
CA TRP A 151 1.63 5.88 -1.09
C TRP A 151 2.96 5.21 -0.80
N TYR A 152 3.93 5.93 -0.24
CA TYR A 152 5.29 5.45 0.04
C TYR A 152 5.54 5.45 1.54
N GLU A 153 6.05 4.36 2.07
CA GLU A 153 6.40 4.20 3.47
C GLU A 153 7.84 3.72 3.60
N PHE A 154 8.62 4.39 4.43
CA PHE A 154 10.00 4.05 4.76
C PHE A 154 10.09 3.76 6.24
N PHE A 155 10.69 2.63 6.62
CA PHE A 155 10.74 2.15 7.99
C PHE A 155 12.15 2.11 8.53
N GLN A 156 12.32 2.46 9.80
CA GLN A 156 13.55 2.32 10.54
C GLN A 156 13.30 1.44 11.77
N PHE A 157 13.95 0.28 11.79
CA PHE A 157 13.87 -0.67 12.89
C PHE A 157 15.16 -0.66 13.70
N ASN A 158 15.03 -0.78 15.02
CA ASN A 158 16.09 -1.10 15.94
C ASN A 158 15.86 -2.52 16.47
N GLY A 159 16.63 -3.48 15.98
CA GLY A 159 16.35 -4.88 16.18
C GLY A 159 14.99 -5.28 15.58
N CYS A 160 14.05 -5.69 16.43
CA CYS A 160 12.68 -6.05 16.02
C CYS A 160 11.64 -4.95 16.32
N GLU A 161 12.06 -3.79 16.81
CA GLU A 161 11.15 -2.69 17.14
C GLU A 161 11.19 -1.61 16.09
N LEU A 162 10.03 -1.19 15.61
CA LEU A 162 9.89 -0.03 14.75
C LEU A 162 10.08 1.23 15.58
N GLU A 163 11.09 2.03 15.24
CA GLU A 163 11.40 3.29 15.92
C GLU A 163 10.80 4.48 15.19
N GLU A 164 11.01 4.53 13.87
CA GLU A 164 10.55 5.64 13.05
C GLU A 164 9.96 5.14 11.72
N ALA A 165 9.03 5.92 11.18
CA ALA A 165 8.54 5.75 9.84
C ALA A 165 8.29 7.11 9.18
N HIS A 166 8.50 7.14 7.87
CA HIS A 166 8.16 8.27 7.02
C HIS A 166 7.17 7.82 5.96
N VAL A 167 6.06 8.53 5.85
CA VAL A 167 4.99 8.22 4.90
C VAL A 167 4.78 9.41 4.00
N PHE A 168 4.74 9.15 2.71
CA PHE A 168 4.52 10.17 1.70
C PHE A 168 3.28 9.84 0.87
N ASP A 169 2.30 10.75 0.84
CA ASP A 169 1.26 10.74 -0.17
C ASP A 169 1.78 11.52 -1.37
N VAL A 170 1.82 10.87 -2.52
CA VAL A 170 2.41 11.43 -3.74
C VAL A 170 1.38 11.38 -4.86
N LYS A 171 1.27 12.47 -5.61
CA LYS A 171 0.46 12.56 -6.82
C LYS A 171 1.35 12.52 -8.06
N ASP A 172 1.05 11.61 -8.97
CA ASP A 172 1.64 11.55 -10.29
C ASP A 172 0.83 12.43 -11.25
N ILE A 173 1.34 13.62 -11.53
CA ILE A 173 0.64 14.60 -12.37
C ILE A 173 0.67 14.28 -13.87
N ASN A 174 1.47 13.29 -14.27
CA ASN A 174 1.56 12.84 -15.66
C ASN A 174 0.58 11.73 -16.01
N ARG A 175 0.06 11.03 -14.98
CA ARG A 175 -0.94 9.98 -15.15
C ARG A 175 -2.36 10.55 -15.25
N ASP A 176 -3.18 9.87 -16.02
CA ASP A 176 -4.63 10.13 -16.14
C ASP A 176 -5.00 11.59 -16.42
N LYS A 177 -4.22 12.28 -17.30
CA LYS A 177 -4.50 13.67 -17.66
C LYS A 177 -5.94 13.88 -18.12
N ASP A 178 -6.48 12.94 -18.89
CA ASP A 178 -7.85 12.99 -19.40
C ASP A 178 -8.89 12.93 -18.27
N ILE A 179 -8.64 12.08 -17.26
CA ILE A 179 -9.51 11.99 -16.08
C ILE A 179 -9.39 13.25 -15.24
N GLN A 180 -8.17 13.77 -15.05
CA GLN A 180 -7.97 15.02 -14.33
C GLN A 180 -8.70 16.18 -15.02
N GLU A 181 -8.61 16.31 -16.33
CA GLU A 181 -9.33 17.33 -17.10
C GLU A 181 -10.85 17.15 -17.01
N ALA A 182 -11.35 15.90 -17.06
CA ALA A 182 -12.76 15.62 -16.89
C ALA A 182 -13.26 16.03 -15.50
N VAL A 183 -12.50 15.70 -14.44
CA VAL A 183 -12.82 16.09 -13.06
C VAL A 183 -12.85 17.60 -12.91
N LEU A 184 -11.86 18.32 -13.44
CA LEU A 184 -11.81 19.78 -13.35
C LEU A 184 -12.95 20.46 -14.10
N ARG A 185 -13.40 19.89 -15.22
CA ARG A 185 -14.60 20.38 -15.94
C ARG A 185 -15.86 20.32 -15.10
N HIS A 186 -16.00 19.29 -14.26
CA HIS A 186 -17.17 19.11 -13.39
C HIS A 186 -17.02 19.73 -12.00
N CYS A 187 -15.78 19.91 -11.54
CA CYS A 187 -15.44 20.44 -10.22
C CYS A 187 -14.42 21.60 -10.33
N PRO A 188 -14.80 22.77 -10.88
CA PRO A 188 -13.87 23.86 -11.13
C PRO A 188 -13.23 24.44 -9.85
N ASN A 189 -13.84 24.22 -8.68
CA ASN A 189 -13.27 24.60 -7.39
C ASN A 189 -12.00 23.81 -7.02
N LEU A 190 -11.71 22.71 -7.71
CA LEU A 190 -10.46 21.93 -7.52
C LEU A 190 -9.29 22.50 -8.35
N THR A 191 -9.54 23.44 -9.27
CA THR A 191 -8.51 23.96 -10.17
C THR A 191 -7.33 24.56 -9.38
N GLU A 192 -7.62 25.40 -8.38
CA GLU A 192 -6.58 26.03 -7.56
C GLU A 192 -5.73 24.97 -6.81
N ILE A 193 -6.38 23.95 -6.27
CA ILE A 193 -5.67 22.86 -5.58
C ILE A 193 -4.78 22.11 -6.58
N MET A 194 -5.29 21.81 -7.76
CA MET A 194 -4.51 21.10 -8.80
C MET A 194 -3.32 21.91 -9.28
N GLU A 195 -3.47 23.23 -9.47
CA GLU A 195 -2.34 24.09 -9.82
C GLU A 195 -1.28 24.14 -8.71
N ARG A 196 -1.69 24.15 -7.45
CA ARG A 196 -0.76 24.02 -6.32
C ARG A 196 -0.06 22.66 -6.30
N VAL A 197 -0.76 21.57 -6.56
CA VAL A 197 -0.16 20.23 -6.68
C VAL A 197 0.86 20.19 -7.82
N LYS A 198 0.53 20.72 -8.99
CA LYS A 198 1.45 20.80 -10.13
C LYS A 198 2.71 21.61 -9.81
N ALA A 199 2.57 22.72 -9.07
CA ALA A 199 3.71 23.53 -8.64
C ALA A 199 4.67 22.82 -7.67
N LEU A 200 4.21 21.78 -6.97
CA LEU A 200 5.03 20.97 -6.08
C LEU A 200 5.76 19.83 -6.81
N ALA A 201 5.38 19.53 -8.04
CA ALA A 201 5.88 18.37 -8.74
C ALA A 201 7.34 18.53 -9.16
N VAL A 202 8.12 17.48 -8.89
CA VAL A 202 9.48 17.28 -9.41
C VAL A 202 9.46 15.99 -10.22
N ASP A 203 9.88 16.07 -11.48
CA ASP A 203 9.84 14.93 -12.42
C ASP A 203 8.44 14.27 -12.53
N GLY A 204 7.39 15.09 -12.43
CA GLY A 204 6.00 14.64 -12.52
C GLY A 204 5.41 14.10 -11.21
N LEU A 205 6.17 14.02 -10.13
CA LEU A 205 5.71 13.53 -8.82
C LEU A 205 5.60 14.67 -7.83
N ALA A 206 4.42 14.89 -7.27
CA ALA A 206 4.14 15.91 -6.26
C ALA A 206 3.90 15.28 -4.91
N ILE A 207 4.76 15.54 -3.93
CA ILE A 207 4.54 15.14 -2.53
C ILE A 207 3.48 16.08 -1.94
N THR A 208 2.32 15.54 -1.62
CA THR A 208 1.19 16.30 -1.07
C THR A 208 1.12 16.23 0.45
N ASP A 209 1.58 15.13 1.04
CA ASP A 209 1.64 14.97 2.49
C ASP A 209 2.87 14.15 2.88
N HIS A 210 3.49 14.53 3.99
CA HIS A 210 4.57 13.80 4.61
C HIS A 210 4.23 13.58 6.08
N HIS A 211 4.00 12.33 6.45
CA HIS A 211 3.81 11.94 7.84
C HIS A 211 5.13 11.40 8.40
N TYR A 212 5.58 11.99 9.50
CA TYR A 212 6.66 11.46 10.31
C TYR A 212 6.09 10.82 11.57
N LEU A 213 6.44 9.55 11.79
CA LEU A 213 5.99 8.78 12.93
C LEU A 213 7.20 8.40 13.80
N ARG A 214 7.06 8.59 15.11
CA ARG A 214 8.02 8.10 16.09
C ARG A 214 7.30 7.22 17.10
N PHE A 215 7.80 6.01 17.25
CA PHE A 215 7.20 4.98 18.09
C PHE A 215 7.95 4.89 19.42
N ASP A 216 7.22 4.95 20.51
CA ASP A 216 7.74 4.75 21.88
C ASP A 216 6.91 3.65 22.56
N LYS A 217 7.44 2.43 22.52
CA LYS A 217 6.80 1.28 23.15
C LYS A 217 6.74 1.38 24.66
N ASN A 218 7.77 1.98 25.29
CA ASN A 218 7.82 2.14 26.75
C ASN A 218 6.77 3.14 27.22
N ALA A 219 6.57 4.22 26.49
CA ALA A 219 5.50 5.18 26.75
C ALA A 219 4.13 4.69 26.23
N GLY A 220 4.08 3.60 25.45
CA GLY A 220 2.86 3.08 24.84
C GLY A 220 2.24 4.03 23.83
N LYS A 221 3.05 4.83 23.12
CA LYS A 221 2.59 5.90 22.24
C LYS A 221 3.32 5.92 20.91
N CYS A 222 2.57 6.29 19.86
CA CYS A 222 3.10 6.72 18.57
C CYS A 222 2.83 8.22 18.43
N PHE A 223 3.86 9.00 18.16
CA PHE A 223 3.74 10.42 17.81
C PHE A 223 3.70 10.53 16.30
N VAL A 224 2.73 11.27 15.80
CA VAL A 224 2.55 11.50 14.36
C VAL A 224 2.57 12.99 14.11
N ARG A 225 3.37 13.43 13.14
CA ARG A 225 3.37 14.77 12.59
C ARG A 225 3.10 14.67 11.09
N CYS A 226 2.13 15.40 10.61
CA CYS A 226 1.84 15.54 9.18
C CYS A 226 2.23 16.94 8.73
N ASP A 227 3.18 17.03 7.83
CA ASP A 227 3.56 18.24 7.10
C ASP A 227 2.95 18.18 5.71
N SER A 228 2.10 19.16 5.37
CA SER A 228 1.44 19.22 4.08
C SER A 228 1.64 20.62 3.47
N PRO A 229 2.19 20.72 2.26
CA PRO A 229 2.24 21.99 1.55
C PRO A 229 0.85 22.52 1.11
N LEU A 230 -0.17 21.64 1.15
CA LEU A 230 -1.55 22.00 0.78
C LEU A 230 -2.40 22.39 1.98
N HIS A 231 -2.07 21.89 3.17
CA HIS A 231 -2.84 22.05 4.40
C HIS A 231 -1.94 22.55 5.54
N ARG A 232 -2.54 22.76 6.71
CA ARG A 232 -1.77 23.11 7.91
C ARG A 232 -1.10 21.86 8.48
N THR A 233 0.14 22.03 8.98
CA THR A 233 0.81 21.01 9.79
C THR A 233 -0.09 20.60 10.94
N SER A 234 -0.19 19.29 11.16
CA SER A 234 -0.96 18.69 12.25
C SER A 234 -0.11 17.69 13.02
N GLU A 235 -0.36 17.59 14.32
CA GLU A 235 0.33 16.65 15.21
C GLU A 235 -0.70 15.95 16.11
N TRP A 236 -0.51 14.65 16.32
CA TRP A 236 -1.32 13.86 17.24
C TRP A 236 -0.56 12.69 17.82
N THR A 237 -1.15 12.02 18.79
CA THR A 237 -0.61 10.79 19.37
C THR A 237 -1.64 9.68 19.29
N ALA A 238 -1.17 8.46 19.04
CA ALA A 238 -1.97 7.24 19.03
C ALA A 238 -1.41 6.21 20.02
N PRO A 239 -2.24 5.33 20.58
CA PRO A 239 -1.75 4.22 21.39
C PRO A 239 -0.86 3.28 20.58
N TYR A 240 0.27 2.85 21.14
CA TYR A 240 1.18 1.92 20.52
C TYR A 240 1.61 0.81 21.50
N LYS A 241 1.39 -0.43 21.12
CA LYS A 241 1.75 -1.62 21.93
C LYS A 241 2.87 -2.46 21.32
N GLY A 242 3.56 -1.92 20.33
CA GLY A 242 4.47 -2.67 19.47
C GLY A 242 3.76 -3.29 18.27
N ILE A 243 4.53 -3.69 17.28
CA ILE A 243 4.04 -4.34 16.06
C ILE A 243 4.25 -5.83 16.22
N SER A 244 3.19 -6.59 15.95
CA SER A 244 3.29 -8.05 15.99
C SER A 244 4.14 -8.55 14.81
N SER A 245 5.12 -9.41 15.11
CA SER A 245 5.92 -10.10 14.08
C SER A 245 5.07 -10.98 13.15
N ALA A 246 3.81 -11.25 13.50
CA ALA A 246 2.88 -11.98 12.64
C ALA A 246 2.48 -11.23 11.35
N PHE A 247 2.86 -9.96 11.23
CA PHE A 247 2.56 -9.13 10.05
C PHE A 247 3.70 -9.05 9.03
N PHE A 248 4.83 -9.73 9.30
CA PHE A 248 6.02 -9.64 8.45
C PHE A 248 6.45 -10.97 7.85
#